data_97b67be0cb03aafce0373fea01b97dec
#
_entry.id   97b67be0cb03aafce0373fea01b97dec
#
_cell.length_a   1.000
_cell.length_b   1.000
_cell.length_c   1.000
_cell.angle_alpha   90.00
_cell.angle_beta   90.00
_cell.angle_gamma   90.00
#
_symmetry.space_group_name_H-M   'P 1'
#
loop_
_entity.id
_entity.type
_entity.pdbx_description
1 polymer ?
#
loop_
_entity_poly.entity_id
_entity_poly.type
_entity_poly.pdbx_seq_one_letter_code
_entity_poly.pdbx_strand_id
1 'polypeptide(L)'
;MAKPGGQLEVLNALDKAKTQWYHFTAIIISGMGFFTDAYDLFCITTVTKLLGRLYYYDPSTGKPGSLPPNVSAAVNGVALCGTLAGQLFFGWLGDKLGRKKVYGMTLMTMVGGALASGLSFGNTAKSVMTTLCFFRFWLGFGIGGDYPLSATIMSEYANKRTRGAFIAAVFAMQGFGILTGGAVSIIVATAFNQAYHRPTLEENLGFSTAPLADFVWRIILMFGAVPAFLTYYWHLKMPETAEYTDLMAKNMRSVQ
;
A
#
# COMPACT_ATOMS: atom_id res chain seq x y z
N MET A 1 -14.26 24.64 34.54
CA MET A 1 -13.58 25.42 33.47
C MET A 1 -12.12 24.97 33.37
N ALA A 2 -11.78 24.17 32.39
CA ALA A 2 -10.38 23.77 32.17
C ALA A 2 -9.60 24.98 31.66
N LYS A 3 -8.48 25.30 32.30
CA LYS A 3 -7.59 26.41 31.93
C LYS A 3 -7.18 26.27 30.47
N PRO A 4 -7.41 27.28 29.61
CA PRO A 4 -6.94 27.24 28.21
C PRO A 4 -5.41 27.13 28.07
N GLY A 5 -4.67 27.30 29.19
CA GLY A 5 -3.21 27.24 29.22
C GLY A 5 -2.60 25.86 29.02
N GLY A 6 -3.24 24.77 29.43
CA GLY A 6 -2.62 23.45 29.40
C GLY A 6 -2.37 22.90 28.00
N GLN A 7 -3.27 23.18 27.05
CA GLN A 7 -3.09 22.77 25.64
C GLN A 7 -1.99 23.59 24.96
N LEU A 8 -1.92 24.89 25.29
CA LEU A 8 -0.86 25.77 24.79
C LEU A 8 0.52 25.38 25.35
N GLU A 9 0.58 24.91 26.61
CA GLU A 9 1.83 24.45 27.24
C GLU A 9 2.34 23.15 26.64
N VAL A 10 1.47 22.15 26.39
CA VAL A 10 1.85 20.88 25.74
C VAL A 10 2.29 21.12 24.29
N LEU A 11 1.58 21.94 23.53
CA LEU A 11 1.96 22.32 22.17
C LEU A 11 3.26 23.13 22.14
N ASN A 12 3.47 24.05 23.10
CA ASN A 12 4.71 24.81 23.23
C ASN A 12 5.88 23.93 23.67
N ALA A 13 5.65 22.91 24.49
CA ALA A 13 6.68 21.93 24.87
C ALA A 13 7.07 21.05 23.66
N LEU A 14 6.10 20.60 22.85
CA LEU A 14 6.35 19.88 21.60
C LEU A 14 7.11 20.76 20.58
N ASP A 15 6.74 22.03 20.44
CA ASP A 15 7.37 22.98 19.53
C ASP A 15 8.84 23.32 19.97
N LYS A 16 9.17 23.22 21.24
CA LYS A 16 10.53 23.42 21.79
C LYS A 16 11.36 22.14 21.82
N ALA A 17 10.75 20.96 21.67
CA ALA A 17 11.45 19.70 21.69
C ALA A 17 12.42 19.60 20.51
N LYS A 18 13.68 19.26 20.79
CA LYS A 18 14.65 18.97 19.74
C LYS A 18 14.29 17.66 19.03
N THR A 19 14.56 17.59 17.71
CA THR A 19 14.40 16.37 16.94
C THR A 19 15.21 15.24 17.58
N GLN A 20 14.55 14.16 17.97
CA GLN A 20 15.15 12.99 18.62
C GLN A 20 15.00 11.76 17.73
N TRP A 21 15.72 10.69 18.03
CA TRP A 21 15.69 9.44 17.28
C TRP A 21 14.31 8.84 17.10
N TYR A 22 13.40 9.01 18.05
CA TYR A 22 12.02 8.50 17.92
C TYR A 22 11.22 9.17 16.79
N HIS A 23 11.53 10.42 16.45
CA HIS A 23 10.91 11.09 15.30
C HIS A 23 11.34 10.43 13.98
N PHE A 24 12.61 10.03 13.86
CA PHE A 24 13.07 9.30 12.67
C PHE A 24 12.43 7.91 12.59
N THR A 25 12.26 7.23 13.73
CA THR A 25 11.55 5.95 13.78
C THR A 25 10.09 6.10 13.31
N ALA A 26 9.40 7.15 13.75
CA ALA A 26 8.04 7.45 13.31
C ALA A 26 7.98 7.73 11.80
N ILE A 27 8.95 8.51 11.26
CA ILE A 27 9.06 8.77 9.80
C ILE A 27 9.27 7.46 9.04
N ILE A 28 10.14 6.58 9.50
CA ILE A 28 10.41 5.30 8.84
C ILE A 28 9.15 4.43 8.86
N ILE A 29 8.46 4.29 9.99
CA ILE A 29 7.26 3.45 10.11
C ILE A 29 6.14 3.97 9.22
N SER A 30 5.81 5.27 9.27
CA SER A 30 4.81 5.88 8.41
C SER A 30 5.24 5.89 6.94
N GLY A 31 6.53 6.12 6.67
CA GLY A 31 7.08 6.07 5.33
C GLY A 31 7.05 4.67 4.70
N MET A 32 7.20 3.61 5.51
CA MET A 32 7.06 2.23 5.03
C MET A 32 5.62 1.90 4.62
N GLY A 33 4.60 2.51 5.23
CA GLY A 33 3.22 2.44 4.75
C GLY A 33 3.13 2.99 3.32
N PHE A 34 3.53 4.24 3.10
CA PHE A 34 3.55 4.87 1.77
C PHE A 34 4.43 4.14 0.74
N PHE A 35 5.54 3.54 1.18
CA PHE A 35 6.35 2.66 0.35
C PHE A 35 5.55 1.45 -0.13
N THR A 36 4.84 0.78 0.77
CA THR A 36 4.02 -0.39 0.47
C THR A 36 2.85 -0.03 -0.45
N ASP A 37 2.17 1.08 -0.16
CA ASP A 37 1.08 1.61 -0.98
C ASP A 37 1.50 1.81 -2.43
N ALA A 38 2.65 2.48 -2.60
CA ALA A 38 3.18 2.75 -3.93
C ALA A 38 3.63 1.45 -4.64
N TYR A 39 4.26 0.53 -3.92
CA TYR A 39 4.57 -0.79 -4.45
C TYR A 39 3.32 -1.47 -5.00
N ASP A 40 2.28 -1.60 -4.19
CA ASP A 40 1.05 -2.33 -4.52
C ASP A 40 0.22 -1.68 -5.63
N LEU A 41 0.20 -0.35 -5.68
CA LEU A 41 -0.52 0.38 -6.72
C LEU A 41 0.20 0.36 -8.08
N PHE A 42 1.54 0.37 -8.07
CA PHE A 42 2.30 0.53 -9.31
C PHE A 42 2.87 -0.76 -9.89
N CYS A 43 3.12 -1.82 -9.10
CA CYS A 43 3.56 -3.11 -9.62
C CYS A 43 2.55 -3.72 -10.61
N ILE A 44 1.26 -3.39 -10.48
CA ILE A 44 0.20 -3.86 -11.37
C ILE A 44 0.43 -3.47 -12.83
N THR A 45 1.11 -2.36 -13.10
CA THR A 45 1.39 -1.93 -14.48
C THR A 45 2.28 -2.93 -15.23
N THR A 46 3.20 -3.56 -14.52
CA THR A 46 4.04 -4.64 -15.06
C THR A 46 3.25 -5.95 -15.14
N VAL A 47 2.46 -6.24 -14.12
CA VAL A 47 1.60 -7.42 -14.03
C VAL A 47 0.55 -7.43 -15.15
N THR A 48 -0.08 -6.30 -15.47
CA THR A 48 -1.09 -6.23 -16.56
C THR A 48 -0.51 -6.60 -17.93
N LYS A 49 0.75 -6.26 -18.20
CA LYS A 49 1.44 -6.68 -19.43
C LYS A 49 1.61 -8.20 -19.47
N LEU A 50 1.97 -8.79 -18.34
CA LEU A 50 2.16 -10.25 -18.24
C LEU A 50 0.82 -10.99 -18.34
N LEU A 51 -0.22 -10.48 -17.68
CA LEU A 51 -1.58 -11.02 -17.76
C LEU A 51 -2.14 -10.98 -19.21
N GLY A 52 -1.86 -9.90 -19.95
CA GLY A 52 -2.21 -9.80 -21.37
C GLY A 52 -1.59 -10.92 -22.19
N ARG A 53 -0.30 -11.19 -21.98
CA ARG A 53 0.41 -12.26 -22.70
C ARG A 53 -0.06 -13.65 -22.30
N LEU A 54 -0.41 -13.88 -21.05
CA LEU A 54 -0.85 -15.19 -20.54
C LEU A 54 -2.27 -15.54 -20.95
N TYR A 55 -3.20 -14.62 -20.79
CA TYR A 55 -4.63 -14.90 -20.87
C TYR A 55 -5.31 -14.39 -22.14
N TYR A 56 -4.66 -13.47 -22.87
CA TYR A 56 -5.22 -12.83 -24.07
C TYR A 56 -4.29 -12.95 -25.29
N TYR A 57 -3.45 -13.96 -25.31
CA TYR A 57 -2.61 -14.28 -26.46
C TYR A 57 -3.43 -14.93 -27.57
N ASP A 58 -3.40 -14.36 -28.76
CA ASP A 58 -4.02 -14.91 -29.96
C ASP A 58 -2.95 -15.26 -30.99
N PRO A 59 -2.71 -16.58 -31.26
CA PRO A 59 -1.72 -17.01 -32.22
C PRO A 59 -1.93 -16.50 -33.65
N SER A 60 -3.19 -16.18 -34.01
CA SER A 60 -3.56 -15.74 -35.38
C SER A 60 -3.04 -14.34 -35.71
N THR A 61 -2.82 -13.51 -34.72
CA THR A 61 -2.41 -12.10 -34.92
C THR A 61 -0.90 -11.91 -35.01
N GLY A 62 -0.10 -12.90 -34.60
CA GLY A 62 1.37 -12.80 -34.54
C GLY A 62 1.89 -11.67 -33.64
N LYS A 63 1.05 -11.11 -32.75
CA LYS A 63 1.39 -10.06 -31.81
C LYS A 63 1.36 -10.56 -30.37
N PRO A 64 2.20 -9.99 -29.48
CA PRO A 64 2.10 -10.27 -28.06
C PRO A 64 0.68 -9.98 -27.57
N GLY A 65 0.09 -10.89 -26.79
CA GLY A 65 -1.21 -10.67 -26.18
C GLY A 65 -1.23 -9.41 -25.30
N SER A 66 -2.29 -8.65 -25.35
CA SER A 66 -2.50 -7.47 -24.51
C SER A 66 -3.88 -7.52 -23.87
N LEU A 67 -4.02 -6.98 -22.67
CA LEU A 67 -5.34 -6.86 -22.06
C LEU A 67 -6.24 -5.94 -22.90
N PRO A 68 -7.52 -6.31 -23.08
CA PRO A 68 -8.50 -5.39 -23.63
C PRO A 68 -8.53 -4.08 -22.80
N PRO A 69 -8.73 -2.91 -23.45
CA PRO A 69 -8.69 -1.63 -22.74
C PRO A 69 -9.63 -1.56 -21.54
N ASN A 70 -10.83 -2.10 -21.65
CA ASN A 70 -11.82 -2.12 -20.58
C ASN A 70 -11.36 -2.97 -19.38
N VAL A 71 -10.72 -4.12 -19.62
CA VAL A 71 -10.21 -4.99 -18.56
C VAL A 71 -8.99 -4.35 -17.88
N SER A 72 -8.11 -3.75 -18.68
CA SER A 72 -6.95 -3.00 -18.14
C SER A 72 -7.40 -1.83 -17.27
N ALA A 73 -8.39 -1.05 -17.74
CA ALA A 73 -8.97 0.04 -16.97
C ALA A 73 -9.62 -0.45 -15.67
N ALA A 74 -10.34 -1.57 -15.69
CA ALA A 74 -10.96 -2.17 -14.52
C ALA A 74 -9.90 -2.62 -13.49
N VAL A 75 -8.87 -3.37 -13.92
CA VAL A 75 -7.83 -3.89 -13.02
C VAL A 75 -7.02 -2.76 -12.35
N ASN A 76 -6.74 -1.68 -13.08
CA ASN A 76 -6.04 -0.52 -12.51
C ASN A 76 -6.97 0.39 -11.70
N GLY A 77 -8.16 0.66 -12.20
CA GLY A 77 -9.10 1.62 -11.60
C GLY A 77 -9.79 1.10 -10.35
N VAL A 78 -10.05 -0.18 -10.24
CA VAL A 78 -10.78 -0.76 -9.11
C VAL A 78 -10.05 -0.57 -7.77
N ALA A 79 -8.72 -0.63 -7.77
CA ALA A 79 -7.92 -0.36 -6.58
C ALA A 79 -8.05 1.10 -6.14
N LEU A 80 -8.09 2.04 -7.10
CA LEU A 80 -8.30 3.47 -6.80
C LEU A 80 -9.71 3.75 -6.24
N CYS A 81 -10.73 3.04 -6.74
CA CYS A 81 -12.07 3.10 -6.15
C CYS A 81 -12.07 2.59 -4.70
N GLY A 82 -11.36 1.49 -4.44
CA GLY A 82 -11.12 0.99 -3.08
C GLY A 82 -10.44 2.02 -2.21
N THR A 83 -9.37 2.66 -2.72
CA THR A 83 -8.63 3.71 -2.02
C THR A 83 -9.53 4.89 -1.61
N LEU A 84 -10.37 5.36 -2.52
CA LEU A 84 -11.34 6.43 -2.22
C LEU A 84 -12.30 6.03 -1.11
N ALA A 85 -12.89 4.84 -1.20
CA ALA A 85 -13.79 4.32 -0.18
C ALA A 85 -13.09 4.14 1.18
N GLY A 86 -11.86 3.62 1.17
CA GLY A 86 -11.03 3.43 2.35
C GLY A 86 -10.66 4.73 3.05
N GLN A 87 -10.31 5.77 2.29
CA GLN A 87 -10.00 7.09 2.85
C GLN A 87 -11.16 7.66 3.66
N LEU A 88 -12.37 7.59 3.12
CA LEU A 88 -13.57 8.08 3.80
C LEU A 88 -13.89 7.24 5.04
N PHE A 89 -13.85 5.91 4.90
CA PHE A 89 -14.21 5.00 5.99
C PHE A 89 -13.20 5.02 7.13
N PHE A 90 -11.91 4.81 6.84
CA PHE A 90 -10.87 4.75 7.86
C PHE A 90 -10.51 6.11 8.42
N GLY A 91 -10.67 7.20 7.65
CA GLY A 91 -10.55 8.55 8.17
C GLY A 91 -11.55 8.80 9.29
N TRP A 92 -12.84 8.52 9.03
CA TRP A 92 -13.89 8.63 10.05
C TRP A 92 -13.67 7.66 11.23
N LEU A 93 -13.23 6.44 10.96
CA LEU A 93 -12.99 5.43 11.99
C LEU A 93 -11.80 5.80 12.88
N GLY A 94 -10.75 6.41 12.30
CA GLY A 94 -9.57 6.88 13.00
C GLY A 94 -9.86 7.92 14.06
N ASP A 95 -10.82 8.81 13.78
CA ASP A 95 -11.26 9.81 14.75
C ASP A 95 -12.06 9.21 15.91
N LYS A 96 -12.74 8.06 15.69
CA LYS A 96 -13.55 7.38 16.72
C LYS A 96 -12.78 6.39 17.57
N LEU A 97 -11.95 5.54 16.95
CA LEU A 97 -11.30 4.39 17.62
C LEU A 97 -9.83 4.64 17.97
N GLY A 98 -9.29 5.76 17.53
CA GLY A 98 -7.87 6.09 17.66
C GLY A 98 -7.04 5.70 16.43
N ARG A 99 -6.05 6.54 16.15
CA ARG A 99 -5.25 6.45 14.92
C ARG A 99 -4.40 5.18 14.87
N LYS A 100 -3.79 4.82 16.00
CA LYS A 100 -2.94 3.63 16.11
C LYS A 100 -3.73 2.33 15.82
N LYS A 101 -4.90 2.19 16.44
CA LYS A 101 -5.71 0.97 16.27
C LYS A 101 -6.21 0.81 14.84
N VAL A 102 -6.68 1.89 14.26
CA VAL A 102 -7.22 1.89 12.90
C VAL A 102 -6.11 1.69 11.87
N TYR A 103 -4.94 2.29 12.07
CA TYR A 103 -3.77 2.07 11.23
C TYR A 103 -3.34 0.59 11.21
N GLY A 104 -3.38 -0.08 12.35
CA GLY A 104 -3.17 -1.53 12.40
C GLY A 104 -4.20 -2.32 11.58
N MET A 105 -5.46 -1.89 11.57
CA MET A 105 -6.52 -2.53 10.77
C MET A 105 -6.29 -2.31 9.26
N THR A 106 -5.86 -1.13 8.84
CA THR A 106 -5.55 -0.85 7.42
C THR A 106 -4.41 -1.71 6.91
N LEU A 107 -3.30 -1.80 7.66
CA LEU A 107 -2.16 -2.65 7.31
C LEU A 107 -2.54 -4.13 7.20
N MET A 108 -3.36 -4.66 8.11
CA MET A 108 -3.83 -6.04 8.02
C MET A 108 -4.73 -6.27 6.80
N THR A 109 -5.57 -5.28 6.45
CA THR A 109 -6.39 -5.34 5.23
C THR A 109 -5.51 -5.34 3.98
N MET A 110 -4.42 -4.56 3.97
CA MET A 110 -3.44 -4.54 2.88
C MET A 110 -2.71 -5.88 2.74
N VAL A 111 -2.22 -6.45 3.85
CA VAL A 111 -1.57 -7.78 3.84
C VAL A 111 -2.52 -8.83 3.26
N GLY A 112 -3.75 -8.88 3.77
CA GLY A 112 -4.77 -9.82 3.27
C GLY A 112 -5.10 -9.59 1.80
N GLY A 113 -5.27 -8.34 1.37
CA GLY A 113 -5.56 -7.95 -0.01
C GLY A 113 -4.42 -8.29 -0.98
N ALA A 114 -3.17 -8.05 -0.59
CA ALA A 114 -1.99 -8.37 -1.40
C ALA A 114 -1.84 -9.88 -1.60
N LEU A 115 -1.93 -10.66 -0.52
CA LEU A 115 -1.89 -12.13 -0.59
C LEU A 115 -3.04 -12.68 -1.43
N ALA A 116 -4.27 -12.24 -1.18
CA ALA A 116 -5.45 -12.69 -1.91
C ALA A 116 -5.39 -12.30 -3.40
N SER A 117 -4.83 -11.14 -3.74
CA SER A 117 -4.62 -10.73 -5.13
C SER A 117 -3.69 -11.69 -5.88
N GLY A 118 -2.60 -12.14 -5.25
CA GLY A 118 -1.71 -13.13 -5.83
C GLY A 118 -2.32 -14.54 -5.87
N LEU A 119 -3.26 -14.86 -4.99
CA LEU A 119 -3.99 -16.12 -4.96
C LEU A 119 -5.26 -16.11 -5.83
N SER A 120 -5.48 -15.07 -6.64
CA SER A 120 -6.65 -14.99 -7.53
C SER A 120 -6.81 -16.25 -8.38
N PHE A 121 -8.01 -16.79 -8.43
CA PHE A 121 -8.33 -18.08 -9.04
C PHE A 121 -9.43 -17.95 -10.09
N GLY A 122 -9.45 -18.92 -11.00
CA GLY A 122 -10.49 -19.01 -12.04
C GLY A 122 -10.08 -19.97 -13.17
N ASN A 123 -11.05 -20.56 -13.81
CA ASN A 123 -10.83 -21.49 -14.94
C ASN A 123 -10.80 -20.77 -16.30
N THR A 124 -11.17 -19.50 -16.34
CA THR A 124 -11.19 -18.67 -17.53
C THR A 124 -10.49 -17.33 -17.29
N ALA A 125 -9.95 -16.72 -18.33
CA ALA A 125 -9.33 -15.39 -18.26
C ALA A 125 -10.24 -14.38 -17.56
N LYS A 126 -11.53 -14.37 -17.90
CA LYS A 126 -12.53 -13.47 -17.29
C LYS A 126 -12.70 -13.72 -15.80
N SER A 127 -12.72 -14.97 -15.36
CA SER A 127 -12.86 -15.35 -13.95
C SER A 127 -11.66 -14.89 -13.12
N VAL A 128 -10.42 -15.14 -13.63
CA VAL A 128 -9.19 -14.67 -12.96
C VAL A 128 -9.16 -13.14 -12.83
N MET A 129 -9.52 -12.42 -13.90
CA MET A 129 -9.58 -10.96 -13.85
C MET A 129 -10.64 -10.44 -12.85
N THR A 130 -11.80 -11.10 -12.78
CA THR A 130 -12.87 -10.71 -11.83
C THR A 130 -12.45 -10.91 -10.39
N THR A 131 -11.87 -12.07 -10.05
CA THR A 131 -11.35 -12.33 -8.69
C THR A 131 -10.19 -11.42 -8.32
N LEU A 132 -9.30 -11.14 -9.28
CA LEU A 132 -8.22 -10.17 -9.10
C LEU A 132 -8.78 -8.76 -8.80
N CYS A 133 -9.75 -8.29 -9.56
CA CYS A 133 -10.40 -6.99 -9.33
C CYS A 133 -11.06 -6.93 -7.94
N PHE A 134 -11.74 -8.00 -7.52
CA PHE A 134 -12.34 -8.08 -6.20
C PHE A 134 -11.30 -7.91 -5.07
N PHE A 135 -10.21 -8.66 -5.12
CA PHE A 135 -9.17 -8.56 -4.10
C PHE A 135 -8.39 -7.23 -4.16
N ARG A 136 -8.18 -6.68 -5.36
CA ARG A 136 -7.58 -5.36 -5.52
C ARG A 136 -8.43 -4.22 -4.99
N PHE A 137 -9.76 -4.36 -5.00
CA PHE A 137 -10.62 -3.41 -4.31
C PHE A 137 -10.32 -3.37 -2.81
N TRP A 138 -10.25 -4.53 -2.16
CA TRP A 138 -9.94 -4.63 -0.73
C TRP A 138 -8.50 -4.17 -0.39
N LEU A 139 -7.56 -4.48 -1.26
CA LEU A 139 -6.19 -3.95 -1.13
C LEU A 139 -6.20 -2.42 -1.17
N GLY A 140 -6.84 -1.84 -2.17
CA GLY A 140 -7.00 -0.39 -2.30
C GLY A 140 -7.75 0.22 -1.11
N PHE A 141 -8.77 -0.47 -0.58
CA PHE A 141 -9.50 -0.04 0.61
C PHE A 141 -8.58 0.09 1.84
N GLY A 142 -7.67 -0.86 2.04
CA GLY A 142 -6.62 -0.77 3.07
C GLY A 142 -5.67 0.41 2.84
N ILE A 143 -5.14 0.55 1.61
CA ILE A 143 -4.27 1.65 1.20
C ILE A 143 -4.94 3.01 1.45
N GLY A 144 -6.24 3.12 1.13
CA GLY A 144 -6.99 4.36 1.35
C GLY A 144 -7.00 4.82 2.81
N GLY A 145 -7.00 3.88 3.75
CA GLY A 145 -6.93 4.21 5.16
C GLY A 145 -5.54 4.66 5.63
N ASP A 146 -4.48 4.18 4.99
CA ASP A 146 -3.11 4.54 5.37
C ASP A 146 -2.80 6.01 5.10
N TYR A 147 -3.21 6.56 3.97
CA TYR A 147 -2.92 7.94 3.57
C TYR A 147 -3.30 9.00 4.63
N PRO A 148 -4.57 9.11 5.05
CA PRO A 148 -4.95 10.11 6.04
C PRO A 148 -4.36 9.83 7.42
N LEU A 149 -4.24 8.57 7.82
CA LEU A 149 -3.74 8.20 9.14
C LEU A 149 -2.25 8.49 9.28
N SER A 150 -1.43 8.09 8.32
CA SER A 150 0.01 8.38 8.31
C SER A 150 0.30 9.87 8.26
N ALA A 151 -0.42 10.64 7.42
CA ALA A 151 -0.28 12.08 7.34
C ALA A 151 -0.63 12.76 8.68
N THR A 152 -1.72 12.32 9.32
CA THR A 152 -2.17 12.84 10.62
C THR A 152 -1.16 12.50 11.72
N ILE A 153 -0.75 11.23 11.82
CA ILE A 153 0.26 10.79 12.79
C ILE A 153 1.53 11.65 12.65
N MET A 154 2.04 11.81 11.43
CA MET A 154 3.24 12.62 11.21
C MET A 154 3.05 14.08 11.55
N SER A 155 1.86 14.65 11.31
CA SER A 155 1.57 16.03 11.68
C SER A 155 1.53 16.24 13.19
N GLU A 156 1.10 15.23 13.94
CA GLU A 156 1.00 15.24 15.40
C GLU A 156 2.34 14.97 16.10
N TYR A 157 3.23 14.20 15.45
CA TYR A 157 4.60 13.95 15.98
C TYR A 157 5.59 15.06 15.64
N ALA A 158 5.35 15.86 14.61
CA ALA A 158 6.26 16.89 14.15
C ALA A 158 6.00 18.25 14.82
N ASN A 159 7.09 18.96 15.16
CA ASN A 159 6.99 20.36 15.59
C ASN A 159 6.67 21.28 14.41
N LYS A 160 6.10 22.45 14.67
CA LYS A 160 5.69 23.43 13.65
C LYS A 160 6.76 23.71 12.60
N ARG A 161 8.04 23.78 13.03
CA ARG A 161 9.17 24.10 12.16
C ARG A 161 9.53 22.96 11.19
N THR A 162 9.37 21.69 11.61
CA THR A 162 9.83 20.51 10.86
C THR A 162 8.68 19.72 10.24
N ARG A 163 7.43 20.05 10.53
CA ARG A 163 6.22 19.34 10.06
C ARG A 163 6.21 19.13 8.55
N GLY A 164 6.45 20.17 7.77
CA GLY A 164 6.46 20.08 6.31
C GLY A 164 7.56 19.15 5.79
N ALA A 165 8.77 19.21 6.37
CA ALA A 165 9.87 18.34 5.99
C ALA A 165 9.61 16.87 6.33
N PHE A 166 8.99 16.58 7.48
CA PHE A 166 8.66 15.22 7.89
C PHE A 166 7.58 14.61 7.00
N ILE A 167 6.51 15.36 6.71
CA ILE A 167 5.46 14.94 5.78
C ILE A 167 6.06 14.69 4.39
N ALA A 168 6.89 15.60 3.88
CA ALA A 168 7.56 15.45 2.59
C ALA A 168 8.46 14.20 2.56
N ALA A 169 9.20 13.90 3.62
CA ALA A 169 10.04 12.71 3.72
C ALA A 169 9.21 11.42 3.66
N VAL A 170 8.06 11.36 4.33
CA VAL A 170 7.13 10.23 4.27
C VAL A 170 6.59 10.04 2.86
N PHE A 171 6.13 11.11 2.21
CA PHE A 171 5.65 11.03 0.82
C PHE A 171 6.75 10.64 -0.18
N ALA A 172 8.01 11.03 0.07
CA ALA A 172 9.14 10.62 -0.78
C ALA A 172 9.37 9.11 -0.79
N MET A 173 8.97 8.39 0.26
CA MET A 173 9.06 6.92 0.32
C MET A 173 8.23 6.21 -0.76
N GLN A 174 7.21 6.86 -1.33
CA GLN A 174 6.47 6.34 -2.48
C GLN A 174 7.40 6.09 -3.68
N GLY A 175 8.34 7.01 -3.95
CA GLY A 175 9.33 6.84 -5.01
C GLY A 175 10.15 5.57 -4.85
N PHE A 176 10.59 5.27 -3.63
CA PHE A 176 11.31 4.02 -3.34
C PHE A 176 10.41 2.79 -3.50
N GLY A 177 9.12 2.88 -3.14
CA GLY A 177 8.14 1.82 -3.37
C GLY A 177 7.98 1.49 -4.85
N ILE A 178 7.85 2.50 -5.71
CA ILE A 178 7.75 2.34 -7.17
C ILE A 178 9.02 1.68 -7.74
N LEU A 179 10.21 2.17 -7.35
CA LEU A 179 11.48 1.60 -7.76
C LEU A 179 11.62 0.14 -7.35
N THR A 180 11.24 -0.18 -6.12
CA THR A 180 11.28 -1.56 -5.62
C THR A 180 10.30 -2.45 -6.38
N GLY A 181 9.11 -1.97 -6.72
CA GLY A 181 8.15 -2.70 -7.54
C GLY A 181 8.71 -3.06 -8.92
N GLY A 182 9.42 -2.13 -9.56
CA GLY A 182 10.14 -2.38 -10.79
C GLY A 182 11.28 -3.40 -10.62
N ALA A 183 12.11 -3.22 -9.60
CA ALA A 183 13.24 -4.11 -9.31
C ALA A 183 12.79 -5.55 -9.00
N VAL A 184 11.80 -5.73 -8.13
CA VAL A 184 11.22 -7.04 -7.81
C VAL A 184 10.65 -7.71 -9.05
N SER A 185 9.94 -6.94 -9.89
CA SER A 185 9.38 -7.47 -11.15
C SER A 185 10.48 -7.99 -12.08
N ILE A 186 11.58 -7.26 -12.22
CA ILE A 186 12.74 -7.67 -13.04
C ILE A 186 13.42 -8.90 -12.43
N ILE A 187 13.68 -8.88 -11.12
CA ILE A 187 14.37 -9.99 -10.43
C ILE A 187 13.56 -11.29 -10.57
N VAL A 188 12.28 -11.24 -10.27
CA VAL A 188 11.41 -12.42 -10.34
C VAL A 188 11.31 -12.91 -11.78
N ALA A 189 11.07 -12.03 -12.76
CA ALA A 189 11.00 -12.41 -14.17
C ALA A 189 12.30 -13.02 -14.67
N THR A 190 13.47 -12.45 -14.31
CA THR A 190 14.78 -12.95 -14.70
C THR A 190 15.08 -14.31 -14.06
N ALA A 191 14.78 -14.47 -12.76
CA ALA A 191 14.97 -15.73 -12.05
C ALA A 191 14.16 -16.87 -12.70
N PHE A 192 12.90 -16.61 -13.05
CA PHE A 192 12.07 -17.60 -13.74
C PHE A 192 12.57 -17.89 -15.16
N ASN A 193 13.01 -16.88 -15.90
CA ASN A 193 13.56 -17.08 -17.23
C ASN A 193 14.84 -17.94 -17.20
N GLN A 194 15.75 -17.67 -16.27
CA GLN A 194 16.97 -18.46 -16.09
C GLN A 194 16.70 -19.90 -15.63
N ALA A 195 15.76 -20.08 -14.70
CA ALA A 195 15.43 -21.40 -14.17
C ALA A 195 14.80 -22.32 -15.23
N TYR A 196 14.03 -21.76 -16.17
CA TYR A 196 13.26 -22.53 -17.14
C TYR A 196 13.77 -22.41 -18.58
N HIS A 197 14.86 -21.70 -18.84
CA HIS A 197 15.54 -21.57 -20.14
C HIS A 197 14.55 -21.32 -21.30
N ARG A 198 13.72 -20.30 -21.18
CA ARG A 198 12.69 -19.98 -22.18
C ARG A 198 13.26 -19.16 -23.34
N PRO A 199 12.78 -19.40 -24.57
CA PRO A 199 13.16 -18.59 -25.73
C PRO A 199 12.72 -17.14 -25.51
N THR A 200 13.46 -16.21 -26.11
CA THR A 200 13.10 -14.78 -26.09
C THR A 200 11.80 -14.56 -26.87
N LEU A 201 11.17 -13.40 -26.62
CA LEU A 201 9.94 -13.02 -27.30
C LEU A 201 10.12 -12.94 -28.82
N GLU A 202 11.34 -12.59 -29.27
CA GLU A 202 11.71 -12.49 -30.68
C GLU A 202 11.87 -13.86 -31.34
N GLU A 203 12.31 -14.87 -30.56
CA GLU A 203 12.51 -16.23 -31.08
C GLU A 203 11.20 -17.02 -31.18
N ASN A 204 10.31 -16.90 -30.19
CA ASN A 204 9.03 -17.62 -30.22
C ASN A 204 7.98 -16.96 -29.30
N LEU A 205 7.00 -16.29 -29.93
CA LEU A 205 5.93 -15.57 -29.23
C LEU A 205 5.05 -16.48 -28.36
N GLY A 206 4.79 -17.71 -28.77
CA GLY A 206 3.90 -18.63 -28.07
C GLY A 206 4.54 -19.31 -26.86
N PHE A 207 5.80 -19.66 -26.97
CA PHE A 207 6.52 -20.40 -25.94
C PHE A 207 7.31 -19.52 -24.96
N SER A 208 7.53 -18.24 -25.28
CA SER A 208 8.20 -17.29 -24.38
C SER A 208 7.38 -17.03 -23.11
N THR A 209 6.07 -17.17 -23.18
CA THR A 209 5.14 -16.94 -22.06
C THR A 209 4.47 -18.27 -21.68
N ALA A 210 5.21 -19.15 -21.04
CA ALA A 210 4.70 -20.47 -20.63
C ALA A 210 3.76 -20.36 -19.40
N PRO A 211 2.98 -21.42 -19.08
CA PRO A 211 2.11 -21.49 -17.91
C PRO A 211 2.80 -21.14 -16.59
N LEU A 212 4.09 -21.39 -16.49
CA LEU A 212 4.91 -21.03 -15.33
C LEU A 212 5.02 -19.51 -15.09
N ALA A 213 4.84 -18.69 -16.12
CA ALA A 213 4.78 -17.24 -15.97
C ALA A 213 3.53 -16.79 -15.16
N ASP A 214 2.54 -17.68 -14.97
CA ASP A 214 1.41 -17.45 -14.06
C ASP A 214 1.87 -17.27 -12.60
N PHE A 215 2.92 -17.95 -12.18
CA PHE A 215 3.50 -17.76 -10.84
C PHE A 215 4.23 -16.43 -10.69
N VAL A 216 4.81 -15.89 -11.76
CA VAL A 216 5.60 -14.65 -11.73
C VAL A 216 4.73 -13.47 -11.25
N TRP A 217 3.59 -13.24 -11.88
CA TRP A 217 2.73 -12.11 -11.49
C TRP A 217 2.11 -12.30 -10.11
N ARG A 218 1.82 -13.55 -9.72
CA ARG A 218 1.33 -13.87 -8.38
C ARG A 218 2.35 -13.53 -7.31
N ILE A 219 3.61 -13.93 -7.50
CA ILE A 219 4.71 -13.62 -6.57
C ILE A 219 4.93 -12.12 -6.48
N ILE A 220 4.90 -11.39 -7.59
CA ILE A 220 5.06 -9.93 -7.60
C ILE A 220 3.98 -9.27 -6.75
N LEU A 221 2.71 -9.66 -6.89
CA LEU A 221 1.62 -9.09 -6.09
C LEU A 221 1.70 -9.49 -4.61
N MET A 222 2.01 -10.76 -4.31
CA MET A 222 2.11 -11.24 -2.93
C MET A 222 3.28 -10.62 -2.17
N PHE A 223 4.35 -10.21 -2.89
CA PHE A 223 5.50 -9.59 -2.26
C PHE A 223 5.16 -8.28 -1.53
N GLY A 224 4.12 -7.56 -1.96
CA GLY A 224 3.60 -6.38 -1.26
C GLY A 224 3.17 -6.64 0.19
N ALA A 225 2.76 -7.88 0.50
CA ALA A 225 2.42 -8.27 1.87
C ALA A 225 3.65 -8.25 2.82
N VAL A 226 4.86 -8.43 2.30
CA VAL A 226 6.09 -8.50 3.13
C VAL A 226 6.38 -7.16 3.83
N PRO A 227 6.56 -6.04 3.12
CA PRO A 227 6.78 -4.75 3.76
C PRO A 227 5.58 -4.30 4.62
N ALA A 228 4.34 -4.60 4.20
CA ALA A 228 3.14 -4.31 4.99
C ALA A 228 3.15 -5.05 6.34
N PHE A 229 3.51 -6.32 6.36
CA PHE A 229 3.59 -7.12 7.58
C PHE A 229 4.72 -6.65 8.51
N LEU A 230 5.89 -6.31 7.96
CA LEU A 230 7.00 -5.74 8.73
C LEU A 230 6.61 -4.39 9.35
N THR A 231 5.92 -3.55 8.59
CA THR A 231 5.42 -2.26 9.07
C THR A 231 4.40 -2.46 10.19
N TYR A 232 3.48 -3.42 10.06
CA TYR A 232 2.51 -3.77 11.09
C TYR A 232 3.18 -4.15 12.42
N TYR A 233 4.21 -5.00 12.37
CA TYR A 233 4.92 -5.42 13.58
C TYR A 233 5.55 -4.23 14.31
N TRP A 234 6.17 -3.30 13.60
CA TRP A 234 6.78 -2.12 14.21
C TRP A 234 5.76 -1.08 14.63
N HIS A 235 4.68 -0.95 13.89
CA HIS A 235 3.57 -0.08 14.25
C HIS A 235 2.94 -0.46 15.60
N LEU A 236 2.80 -1.74 15.89
CA LEU A 236 2.28 -2.19 17.19
C LEU A 236 3.10 -1.68 18.39
N LYS A 237 4.38 -1.39 18.19
CA LYS A 237 5.29 -0.87 19.23
C LYS A 237 5.23 0.66 19.40
N MET A 238 4.61 1.39 18.47
CA MET A 238 4.47 2.84 18.61
C MET A 238 3.46 3.19 19.71
N PRO A 239 3.74 4.22 20.53
CA PRO A 239 2.74 4.75 21.45
C PRO A 239 1.61 5.44 20.67
N GLU A 240 0.43 5.62 21.30
CA GLU A 240 -0.63 6.45 20.76
C GLU A 240 -0.19 7.92 20.74
N THR A 241 -0.77 8.72 19.84
CA THR A 241 -0.40 10.14 19.73
C THR A 241 -0.85 10.92 20.96
N ALA A 242 -0.03 11.87 21.39
CA ALA A 242 -0.30 12.68 22.59
C ALA A 242 -1.56 13.54 22.43
N GLU A 243 -1.80 14.04 21.21
CA GLU A 243 -2.97 14.87 20.90
C GLU A 243 -4.29 14.07 21.02
N TYR A 244 -4.33 12.84 20.51
CA TYR A 244 -5.49 11.96 20.66
C TYR A 244 -5.76 11.61 22.12
N THR A 245 -4.71 11.31 22.90
CA THR A 245 -4.83 10.96 24.32
C THR A 245 -5.38 12.14 25.13
N ASP A 246 -4.96 13.38 24.83
CA ASP A 246 -5.46 14.58 25.50
C ASP A 246 -6.93 14.88 25.14
N LEU A 247 -7.32 14.70 23.87
CA LEU A 247 -8.71 14.85 23.42
C LEU A 247 -9.64 13.84 24.11
N MET A 248 -9.23 12.58 24.23
CA MET A 248 -10.01 11.55 24.93
C MET A 248 -10.14 11.84 26.42
N ALA A 249 -9.06 12.29 27.06
CA ALA A 249 -9.08 12.69 28.48
C ALA A 249 -10.04 13.87 28.73
N LYS A 250 -10.13 14.83 27.79
CA LYS A 250 -11.07 15.94 27.85
C LYS A 250 -12.52 15.50 27.69
N ASN A 251 -12.80 14.63 26.70
CA ASN A 251 -14.15 14.11 26.47
C ASN A 251 -14.67 13.33 27.69
N MET A 252 -13.81 12.51 28.33
CA MET A 252 -14.20 11.82 29.56
C MET A 252 -14.51 12.76 30.73
N ARG A 253 -13.78 13.88 30.85
CA ARG A 253 -14.04 14.89 31.89
C ARG A 253 -15.30 15.73 31.62
N SER A 254 -15.75 15.84 30.38
CA SER A 254 -16.97 16.56 30.02
C SER A 254 -18.25 15.73 30.22
N VAL A 255 -18.13 14.43 30.41
CA VAL A 255 -19.22 13.45 30.60
C VAL A 255 -19.44 13.15 32.10
N GLN A 256 -18.46 13.48 32.95
CA GLN A 256 -18.59 13.48 34.42
C GLN A 256 -19.05 14.83 34.96
#